data_914c5c24650064d1eeb377766b7951ee
#
_entry.id   914c5c24650064d1eeb377766b7951ee
#
_cell.length_a   1.000
_cell.length_b   1.000
_cell.length_c   1.000
_cell.angle_alpha   90.00
_cell.angle_beta   90.00
_cell.angle_gamma   90.00
#
_symmetry.space_group_name_H-M   'P 1'
#
loop_
_entity.id
_entity.type
_entity.pdbx_description
1 polymer ?
#
loop_
_entity_poly.entity_id
_entity_poly.type
_entity_poly.pdbx_seq_one_letter_code
_entity_poly.pdbx_strand_id
1 'polypeptide(L)'
;MQPERAQQVVDILRGWGVAAHVAKASAFRHGVRVVIDWKTEAVWDTDGAAGLEAQVLGDGRLVGFVPPIPGSEREDITAEQQAHLIARADYDLT
;
A
#
# COMPACT_ATOMS: atom_id res chain seq x y z
N MET A 1 -0.47 -9.58 2.09
CA MET A 1 -0.85 -9.62 0.64
C MET A 1 -0.01 -10.68 -0.04
N GLN A 2 -0.60 -11.43 -0.96
CA GLN A 2 0.18 -12.41 -1.74
C GLN A 2 1.16 -11.71 -2.67
N PRO A 3 2.36 -12.31 -2.90
CA PRO A 3 3.38 -11.68 -3.74
C PRO A 3 2.88 -11.35 -5.16
N GLU A 4 2.10 -12.23 -5.76
CA GLU A 4 1.55 -12.02 -7.11
C GLU A 4 0.59 -10.83 -7.13
N ARG A 5 -0.24 -10.70 -6.10
CA ARG A 5 -1.16 -9.58 -5.98
C ARG A 5 -0.41 -8.28 -5.77
N ALA A 6 0.62 -8.26 -4.93
CA ALA A 6 1.45 -7.09 -4.71
C ALA A 6 2.10 -6.64 -6.01
N GLN A 7 2.62 -7.57 -6.81
CA GLN A 7 3.23 -7.25 -8.10
C GLN A 7 2.20 -6.67 -9.08
N GLN A 8 1.00 -7.25 -9.13
CA GLN A 8 -0.07 -6.72 -9.99
C GLN A 8 -0.43 -5.29 -9.63
N VAL A 9 -0.57 -5.00 -8.34
CA VAL A 9 -0.90 -3.65 -7.86
C VAL A 9 0.23 -2.67 -8.20
N VAL A 10 1.48 -3.07 -7.99
CA VAL A 10 2.65 -2.26 -8.32
C VAL A 10 2.68 -1.94 -9.81
N ASP A 11 2.45 -2.93 -10.66
CA ASP A 11 2.48 -2.74 -12.12
C ASP A 11 1.40 -1.73 -12.55
N ILE A 12 0.21 -1.82 -11.98
CA ILE A 12 -0.88 -0.88 -12.28
C ILE A 12 -0.51 0.53 -11.82
N LEU A 13 -0.01 0.68 -10.59
CA LEU A 13 0.39 1.97 -10.04
C LEU A 13 1.50 2.61 -10.88
N ARG A 14 2.49 1.83 -11.28
CA ARG A 14 3.57 2.33 -12.17
C ARG A 14 3.02 2.79 -13.51
N GLY A 15 2.04 2.10 -14.05
CA GLY A 15 1.36 2.49 -15.28
C GLY A 15 0.67 3.85 -15.16
N TRP A 16 0.32 4.26 -13.95
CA TRP A 16 -0.28 5.58 -13.66
C TRP A 16 0.75 6.63 -13.23
N GLY A 17 2.04 6.29 -13.27
CA GLY A 17 3.10 7.22 -12.88
C GLY A 17 3.39 7.28 -11.39
N VAL A 18 2.87 6.34 -10.61
CA VAL A 18 3.14 6.27 -9.17
C VAL A 18 4.43 5.49 -8.94
N ALA A 19 5.32 6.02 -8.13
CA ALA A 19 6.55 5.33 -7.73
C ALA A 19 6.22 4.25 -6.71
N ALA A 20 6.06 3.01 -7.18
CA ALA A 20 5.64 1.88 -6.36
C ALA A 20 6.58 0.70 -6.56
N HIS A 21 6.76 -0.09 -5.50
CA HIS A 21 7.62 -1.28 -5.47
C HIS A 21 6.99 -2.35 -4.59
N VAL A 22 7.24 -3.61 -4.92
CA VAL A 22 6.90 -4.70 -4.00
C VAL A 22 7.85 -4.64 -2.82
N ALA A 23 7.32 -4.74 -1.61
CA ALA A 23 8.08 -4.68 -0.38
C ALA A 23 7.68 -5.82 0.55
N LYS A 24 8.53 -6.15 1.51
CA LYS A 24 8.16 -7.04 2.60
C LYS A 24 7.56 -6.21 3.73
N ALA A 25 6.27 -6.45 4.01
CA ALA A 25 5.59 -5.82 5.14
C ALA A 25 5.98 -6.49 6.45
N SER A 26 6.30 -7.79 6.39
CA SER A 26 6.83 -8.58 7.51
C SER A 26 7.60 -9.78 6.95
N ALA A 27 8.11 -10.64 7.84
CA ALA A 27 8.88 -11.83 7.45
C ALA A 27 8.12 -12.75 6.47
N PHE A 28 6.78 -12.80 6.59
CA PHE A 28 5.94 -13.72 5.81
C PHE A 28 4.92 -13.01 4.92
N ARG A 29 4.98 -11.69 4.86
CA ARG A 29 3.97 -10.90 4.16
C ARG A 29 4.62 -9.94 3.20
N HIS A 30 4.02 -9.82 2.02
CA HIS A 30 4.42 -8.85 1.00
C HIS A 30 3.42 -7.70 0.97
N GLY A 31 3.89 -6.54 0.56
CA GLY A 31 3.07 -5.37 0.44
C GLY A 31 3.52 -4.48 -0.71
N VAL A 32 2.92 -3.31 -0.79
CA VAL A 32 3.22 -2.31 -1.82
C VAL A 32 3.82 -1.09 -1.14
N ARG A 33 5.06 -0.77 -1.51
CA ARG A 33 5.73 0.44 -1.06
C ARG A 33 5.50 1.54 -2.09
N VAL A 34 4.95 2.66 -1.63
CA VAL A 34 4.75 3.86 -2.44
C VAL A 34 5.70 4.94 -1.93
N VAL A 35 6.53 5.46 -2.83
CA VAL A 35 7.43 6.57 -2.49
C VAL A 35 6.65 7.88 -2.63
N ILE A 36 6.47 8.59 -1.53
CA ILE A 36 5.71 9.84 -1.48
C ILE A 36 6.64 11.00 -1.85
N ASP A 37 7.79 11.07 -1.20
CA ASP A 37 8.84 12.03 -1.53
C ASP A 37 10.22 11.42 -1.19
N TRP A 38 11.28 12.21 -1.29
CA TRP A 38 12.66 11.71 -1.14
C TRP A 38 12.95 11.06 0.23
N LYS A 39 12.14 11.32 1.25
CA LYS A 39 12.34 10.76 2.59
C LYS A 39 11.11 10.06 3.16
N THR A 40 9.96 10.12 2.47
CA THR A 40 8.68 9.61 2.98
C THR A 40 8.15 8.52 2.07
N GLU A 41 7.76 7.42 2.68
CA GLU A 41 7.15 6.30 1.95
C GLU A 41 6.00 5.70 2.75
N ALA A 42 5.10 5.03 2.05
CA ALA A 42 4.02 4.26 2.66
C ALA A 42 4.15 2.80 2.27
N VAL A 43 3.96 1.91 3.23
CA VAL A 43 3.96 0.46 3.00
C VAL A 43 2.55 -0.05 3.20
N TRP A 44 1.93 -0.45 2.12
CA TRP A 44 0.56 -0.96 2.07
C TRP A 44 0.53 -2.47 2.18
N ASP A 45 -0.43 -2.97 2.94
CA ASP A 45 -0.63 -4.39 3.12
C ASP A 45 -2.08 -4.67 3.47
N THR A 46 -2.47 -5.92 3.36
CA THR A 46 -3.75 -6.41 3.86
C THR A 46 -3.49 -7.40 4.99
N ASP A 47 -4.18 -7.24 6.10
CA ASP A 47 -4.06 -8.12 7.25
C ASP A 47 -5.35 -8.90 7.43
N GLY A 48 -5.45 -10.04 6.74
CA GLY A 48 -6.61 -10.90 6.84
C GLY A 48 -7.91 -10.15 6.57
N ALA A 49 -8.77 -10.05 7.58
CA ALA A 49 -10.06 -9.36 7.46
C ALA A 49 -9.98 -7.85 7.67
N ALA A 50 -8.80 -7.31 8.00
CA ALA A 50 -8.68 -5.89 8.35
C ALA A 50 -8.74 -4.95 7.14
N GLY A 51 -8.48 -5.46 5.94
CA GLY A 51 -8.49 -4.65 4.73
C GLY A 51 -7.14 -4.00 4.44
N LEU A 52 -7.15 -3.08 3.49
CA LEU A 52 -5.95 -2.41 2.99
C LEU A 52 -5.58 -1.25 3.91
N GLU A 53 -4.40 -1.29 4.47
CA GLU A 53 -3.89 -0.29 5.40
C GLU A 53 -2.42 0.01 5.09
N ALA A 54 -1.89 1.10 5.62
CA ALA A 54 -0.50 1.47 5.40
C ALA A 54 0.17 1.99 6.65
N GLN A 55 1.47 1.73 6.74
CA GLN A 55 2.39 2.42 7.64
C GLN A 55 3.10 3.50 6.83
N VAL A 56 3.18 4.71 7.38
CA VAL A 56 3.90 5.82 6.75
C VAL A 56 5.23 5.99 7.46
N LEU A 57 6.31 5.95 6.70
CA LEU A 57 7.67 6.03 7.22
C LEU A 57 8.34 7.31 6.71
N GLY A 58 8.97 8.05 7.62
CA GLY A 58 9.81 9.19 7.28
C GLY A 58 11.23 8.90 7.75
N ASP A 59 12.20 8.94 6.82
CA ASP A 59 13.59 8.55 7.09
C ASP A 59 13.72 7.17 7.73
N GLY A 60 12.87 6.22 7.31
CA GLY A 60 12.86 4.87 7.85
C GLY A 60 12.18 4.71 9.20
N ARG A 61 11.57 5.77 9.74
CA ARG A 61 10.88 5.74 11.03
C ARG A 61 9.38 5.85 10.83
N LEU A 62 8.62 5.14 11.64
CA LEU A 62 7.16 5.22 11.61
C LEU A 62 6.71 6.61 12.06
N VAL A 63 6.02 7.32 11.17
CA VAL A 63 5.51 8.67 11.44
C VAL A 63 3.99 8.76 11.36
N GLY A 64 3.32 7.73 10.85
CA GLY A 64 1.88 7.72 10.76
C GLY A 64 1.33 6.42 10.20
N PHE A 65 0.00 6.39 10.10
CA PHE A 65 -0.75 5.24 9.57
C PHE A 65 -1.84 5.73 8.65
N VAL A 66 -2.17 4.91 7.65
CA VAL A 66 -3.46 4.98 6.97
C VAL A 66 -4.26 3.82 7.53
N PRO A 67 -5.36 4.08 8.25
CA PRO A 67 -6.16 2.99 8.84
C PRO A 67 -6.81 2.16 7.73
N PRO A 68 -7.28 0.93 8.06
CA PRO A 68 -7.92 0.09 7.06
C PRO A 68 -9.03 0.82 6.31
N ILE A 69 -8.97 0.79 4.98
CA ILE A 69 -9.92 1.49 4.12
C ILE A 69 -11.23 0.71 4.10
N PRO A 70 -12.38 1.34 4.43
CA PRO A 70 -13.67 0.65 4.39
C PRO A 70 -13.97 0.08 3.00
N GLY A 71 -14.41 -1.16 2.95
CA GLY A 71 -14.71 -1.88 1.71
C GLY A 71 -13.51 -2.57 1.07
N SER A 72 -12.29 -2.31 1.55
CA SER A 72 -11.09 -2.96 1.01
C SER A 72 -10.86 -4.37 1.55
N GLU A 73 -11.62 -4.76 2.57
CA GLU A 73 -11.55 -6.09 3.19
C GLU A 73 -12.31 -7.17 2.40
N ARG A 74 -13.02 -6.79 1.33
CA ARG A 74 -13.79 -7.76 0.55
C ARG A 74 -12.89 -8.76 -0.14
N GLU A 75 -13.31 -10.02 -0.15
CA GLU A 75 -12.56 -11.11 -0.79
C GLU A 75 -12.49 -10.96 -2.31
N ASP A 76 -13.48 -10.31 -2.91
CA ASP A 76 -13.57 -10.14 -4.35
C ASP A 76 -12.89 -8.86 -4.87
N ILE A 77 -12.20 -8.12 -4.01
CA ILE A 77 -11.50 -6.92 -4.43
C ILE A 77 -10.41 -7.26 -5.44
N THR A 78 -10.35 -6.48 -6.52
CA THR A 78 -9.37 -6.70 -7.58
C THR A 78 -8.08 -5.91 -7.32
N ALA A 79 -7.00 -6.30 -8.01
CA ALA A 79 -5.75 -5.55 -7.96
C ALA A 79 -5.95 -4.11 -8.43
N GLU A 80 -6.74 -3.88 -9.46
CA GLU A 80 -7.05 -2.54 -9.96
C GLU A 80 -7.79 -1.70 -8.91
N GLN A 81 -8.77 -2.30 -8.22
CA GLN A 81 -9.48 -1.62 -7.14
C GLN A 81 -8.54 -1.25 -6.00
N GLN A 82 -7.65 -2.15 -5.61
CA GLN A 82 -6.64 -1.86 -4.59
C GLN A 82 -5.70 -0.73 -5.03
N ALA A 83 -5.26 -0.77 -6.29
CA ALA A 83 -4.40 0.29 -6.83
C ALA A 83 -5.10 1.65 -6.81
N HIS A 84 -6.39 1.71 -7.14
CA HIS A 84 -7.17 2.95 -7.05
C HIS A 84 -7.22 3.50 -5.63
N LEU A 85 -7.46 2.63 -4.65
CA LEU A 85 -7.50 3.04 -3.24
C LEU A 85 -6.16 3.60 -2.79
N ILE A 86 -5.07 2.95 -3.17
CA ILE A 86 -3.71 3.41 -2.83
C ILE A 86 -3.42 4.75 -3.50
N ALA A 87 -3.75 4.90 -4.78
CA ALA A 87 -3.49 6.13 -5.53
C ALA A 87 -4.26 7.33 -4.99
N ARG A 88 -5.42 7.09 -4.38
CA ARG A 88 -6.28 8.14 -3.81
C ARG A 88 -6.02 8.41 -2.33
N ALA A 89 -5.16 7.64 -1.69
CA ALA A 89 -4.94 7.74 -0.26
C ALA A 89 -4.42 9.12 0.12
N ASP A 90 -4.97 9.66 1.21
CA ASP A 90 -4.50 10.89 1.82
C ASP A 90 -3.63 10.51 3.02
N TYR A 91 -2.37 10.85 2.96
CA TYR A 91 -1.41 10.48 4.00
C TYR A 91 -1.38 11.48 5.17
N ASP A 92 -2.04 12.61 5.02
CA ASP A 92 -2.19 13.64 6.07
C ASP A 92 -0.85 13.98 6.74
N LEU A 93 0.15 14.28 5.92
CA LEU A 93 1.52 14.57 6.36
C LEU A 93 1.74 16.06 6.65
N THR A 94 0.82 16.70 7.29
CA THR A 94 0.96 18.11 7.67
C THR A 94 1.65 18.28 9.02
#